data_348a3cd661ea18712d6411cd10547568
#
_entry.id   348a3cd661ea18712d6411cd10547568
#
_cell.length_a   1.000
_cell.length_b   1.000
_cell.length_c   1.000
_cell.angle_alpha   90.00
_cell.angle_beta   90.00
_cell.angle_gamma   90.00
#
_symmetry.space_group_name_H-M   'P 1'
#
loop_
_entity.id
_entity.type
_entity.pdbx_description
1 polymer ?
#
loop_
_entity_poly.entity_id
_entity_poly.type
_entity_poly.pdbx_seq_one_letter_code
_entity_poly.pdbx_strand_id
1 'polypeptide(L)'
;MQLPQSIQVSFVSHLWSALPQALMVPSTNLGPGEIFRTDLTGDGTVQDPLPGTRVGSFGRDISLGDLNGVISRFNSNVAGSLTPAGRALVAAGLFSEDQLKALGAVVPSIPLAPADQAGLAGLRALDFKLSWIRKFHETITLEPGFSVFNLFNFANYDLPQSVLSGVLTGTVGTLNGTNYGQKSAQRVGVGSGVFALGAPRVLEFGLKFSF
;
A
#
# COMPACT_ATOMS: atom_id res chain seq x y z
N MET A 1 27.31 -20.01 -8.54
CA MET A 1 28.71 -20.45 -8.30
C MET A 1 28.74 -21.97 -8.26
N GLN A 2 29.60 -22.60 -9.03
CA GLN A 2 29.83 -24.05 -8.94
C GLN A 2 31.07 -24.29 -8.08
N LEU A 3 30.91 -25.08 -7.05
CA LEU A 3 32.01 -25.50 -6.18
C LEU A 3 32.59 -26.85 -6.62
N PRO A 4 33.80 -27.24 -6.17
CA PRO A 4 34.30 -28.58 -6.37
C PRO A 4 33.27 -29.63 -5.91
N GLN A 5 33.24 -30.79 -6.56
CA GLN A 5 32.29 -31.89 -6.28
C GLN A 5 30.85 -31.67 -6.76
N SER A 6 30.61 -30.86 -7.78
CA SER A 6 29.27 -30.64 -8.35
C SER A 6 28.26 -30.03 -7.40
N ILE A 7 28.73 -29.26 -6.43
CA ILE A 7 27.89 -28.45 -5.55
C ILE A 7 27.59 -27.11 -6.24
N GLN A 8 26.33 -26.73 -6.26
CA GLN A 8 25.86 -25.44 -6.77
C GLN A 8 25.28 -24.62 -5.62
N VAL A 9 25.70 -23.36 -5.56
CA VAL A 9 25.18 -22.38 -4.58
C VAL A 9 24.65 -21.19 -5.36
N SER A 10 23.43 -20.78 -5.05
CA SER A 10 22.77 -19.60 -5.63
C SER A 10 22.24 -18.70 -4.53
N PHE A 11 22.36 -17.40 -4.78
CA PHE A 11 21.73 -16.35 -3.98
C PHE A 11 20.93 -15.44 -4.90
N VAL A 12 19.74 -15.06 -4.47
CA VAL A 12 18.92 -14.05 -5.12
C VAL A 12 18.55 -13.00 -4.07
N SER A 13 18.90 -11.75 -4.35
CA SER A 13 18.57 -10.63 -3.47
C SER A 13 17.54 -9.74 -4.12
N HIS A 14 16.47 -9.41 -3.37
CA HIS A 14 15.43 -8.48 -3.77
C HIS A 14 15.44 -7.30 -2.80
N LEU A 15 15.72 -6.12 -3.33
CA LEU A 15 15.76 -4.87 -2.58
C LEU A 15 14.95 -3.83 -3.36
N TRP A 16 13.75 -3.53 -2.88
CA TRP A 16 12.89 -2.51 -3.49
C TRP A 16 12.64 -1.40 -2.50
N SER A 17 12.71 -0.17 -2.97
CA SER A 17 12.27 0.98 -2.19
C SER A 17 10.76 0.94 -2.00
N ALA A 18 10.28 1.64 -0.98
CA ALA A 18 8.85 1.85 -0.81
C ALA A 18 8.22 2.50 -2.04
N LEU A 19 7.04 2.07 -2.43
CA LEU A 19 6.28 2.68 -3.52
C LEU A 19 5.58 3.94 -2.99
N PRO A 20 5.82 5.10 -3.59
CA PRO A 20 5.15 6.34 -3.19
C PRO A 20 3.65 6.27 -3.48
N GLN A 21 2.86 6.92 -2.63
CA GLN A 21 1.40 6.95 -2.74
C GLN A 21 0.87 8.36 -2.92
N ALA A 22 -0.35 8.47 -3.48
CA ALA A 22 -1.10 9.70 -3.50
C ALA A 22 -1.82 9.91 -2.16
N LEU A 23 -1.93 11.16 -1.74
CA LEU A 23 -2.79 11.58 -0.65
C LEU A 23 -4.11 12.05 -1.25
N MET A 24 -5.15 11.25 -1.15
CA MET A 24 -6.45 11.50 -1.77
C MET A 24 -7.46 11.96 -0.73
N VAL A 25 -8.40 12.80 -1.15
CA VAL A 25 -9.55 13.17 -0.32
C VAL A 25 -10.37 11.90 -0.04
N PRO A 26 -10.70 11.61 1.23
CA PRO A 26 -11.43 10.39 1.56
C PRO A 26 -12.86 10.46 1.03
N SER A 27 -13.29 9.42 0.33
CA SER A 27 -14.67 9.20 -0.11
C SER A 27 -15.36 8.23 0.85
N THR A 28 -16.61 8.51 1.17
CA THR A 28 -17.42 7.61 2.00
C THR A 28 -18.16 6.57 1.18
N ASN A 29 -18.40 6.87 -0.09
CA ASN A 29 -19.03 5.98 -1.05
C ASN A 29 -18.60 6.38 -2.47
N LEU A 30 -18.97 5.61 -3.46
CA LEU A 30 -18.70 5.91 -4.88
C LEU A 30 -19.97 6.44 -5.60
N GLY A 31 -20.92 6.95 -4.85
CA GLY A 31 -22.16 7.49 -5.41
C GLY A 31 -21.95 8.84 -6.10
N PRO A 32 -22.88 9.25 -6.97
CA PRO A 32 -22.77 10.49 -7.74
C PRO A 32 -22.72 11.76 -6.88
N GLY A 33 -23.12 11.69 -5.63
CA GLY A 33 -23.02 12.79 -4.67
C GLY A 33 -21.60 13.14 -4.23
N GLU A 34 -20.62 12.26 -4.47
CA GLU A 34 -19.23 12.49 -4.07
C GLU A 34 -18.56 13.64 -4.84
N ILE A 35 -19.04 14.03 -6.00
CA ILE A 35 -18.58 15.24 -6.71
C ILE A 35 -18.76 16.51 -5.89
N PHE A 36 -19.74 16.54 -5.00
CA PHE A 36 -19.97 17.68 -4.08
C PHE A 36 -19.07 17.65 -2.85
N ARG A 37 -18.25 16.62 -2.70
CA ARG A 37 -17.43 16.39 -1.51
C ARG A 37 -15.95 16.21 -1.83
N THR A 38 -15.62 15.48 -2.90
CA THR A 38 -14.25 15.01 -3.17
C THR A 38 -13.71 15.40 -4.53
N ASP A 39 -14.52 16.01 -5.41
CA ASP A 39 -14.07 16.64 -6.65
C ASP A 39 -13.65 18.10 -6.35
N LEU A 40 -12.37 18.26 -6.06
CA LEU A 40 -11.80 19.59 -5.74
C LEU A 40 -11.37 20.35 -6.98
N THR A 41 -11.10 19.65 -8.08
CA THR A 41 -10.65 20.21 -9.35
C THR A 41 -11.81 20.65 -10.24
N GLY A 42 -12.98 20.02 -10.09
CA GLY A 42 -14.17 20.27 -10.90
C GLY A 42 -14.14 19.57 -12.27
N ASP A 43 -13.35 18.51 -12.39
CA ASP A 43 -13.23 17.75 -13.63
C ASP A 43 -14.25 16.60 -13.72
N GLY A 44 -15.09 16.44 -12.70
CA GLY A 44 -16.11 15.40 -12.60
C GLY A 44 -15.58 14.07 -12.03
N THR A 45 -14.31 13.98 -11.71
CA THR A 45 -13.75 12.82 -11.01
C THR A 45 -13.84 13.01 -9.49
N VAL A 46 -13.89 11.92 -8.76
CA VAL A 46 -13.97 11.92 -7.29
C VAL A 46 -12.67 11.43 -6.69
N GLN A 47 -12.46 11.75 -5.42
CA GLN A 47 -11.23 11.41 -4.70
C GLN A 47 -9.99 12.12 -5.27
N ASP A 48 -10.08 13.40 -5.48
CA ASP A 48 -8.94 14.20 -5.91
C ASP A 48 -7.77 14.14 -4.93
N PRO A 49 -6.53 14.31 -5.42
CA PRO A 49 -5.39 14.54 -4.56
C PRO A 49 -5.58 15.77 -3.68
N LEU A 50 -5.03 15.74 -2.48
CA LEU A 50 -5.03 16.89 -1.59
C LEU A 50 -4.37 18.10 -2.28
N PRO A 51 -4.96 19.29 -2.20
CA PRO A 51 -4.38 20.49 -2.76
C PRO A 51 -2.94 20.70 -2.32
N GLY A 52 -2.07 21.02 -3.28
CA GLY A 52 -0.63 21.15 -3.05
C GLY A 52 0.14 19.83 -2.99
N THR A 53 -0.52 18.72 -3.24
CA THR A 53 0.12 17.41 -3.41
C THR A 53 -0.04 16.91 -4.86
N ARG A 54 0.67 15.87 -5.19
CA ARG A 54 0.58 15.17 -6.47
C ARG A 54 0.53 13.67 -6.27
N VAL A 55 0.19 12.93 -7.30
CA VAL A 55 0.28 11.47 -7.29
C VAL A 55 1.70 11.04 -6.94
N GLY A 56 1.84 10.21 -5.91
CA GLY A 56 3.13 9.75 -5.41
C GLY A 56 3.87 10.76 -4.51
N SER A 57 3.22 11.79 -3.99
CA SER A 57 3.85 12.71 -3.04
C SER A 57 4.24 12.05 -1.73
N PHE A 58 3.38 11.18 -1.20
CA PHE A 58 3.69 10.49 0.05
C PHE A 58 4.78 9.44 -0.16
N GLY A 59 5.86 9.59 0.56
CA GLY A 59 7.07 8.78 0.41
C GLY A 59 8.12 9.37 -0.54
N ARG A 60 7.83 10.50 -1.19
CA ARG A 60 8.82 11.29 -1.96
C ARG A 60 9.00 12.68 -1.38
N ASP A 61 7.93 13.46 -1.44
CA ASP A 61 7.95 14.88 -1.05
C ASP A 61 7.40 15.08 0.37
N ILE A 62 6.56 14.14 0.82
CA ILE A 62 5.87 14.17 2.11
C ILE A 62 6.27 12.89 2.87
N SER A 63 6.93 13.08 3.99
CA SER A 63 7.25 11.99 4.91
C SER A 63 6.08 11.66 5.84
N LEU A 64 6.17 10.56 6.56
CA LEU A 64 5.20 10.23 7.60
C LEU A 64 5.12 11.31 8.69
N GLY A 65 6.27 11.95 9.01
CA GLY A 65 6.32 13.04 9.99
C GLY A 65 5.58 14.30 9.53
N ASP A 66 5.53 14.55 8.23
CA ASP A 66 4.86 15.72 7.65
C ASP A 66 3.36 15.53 7.46
N LEU A 67 2.88 14.29 7.50
CA LEU A 67 1.52 13.91 7.14
C LEU A 67 0.46 14.71 7.89
N ASN A 68 0.56 14.78 9.22
CA ASN A 68 -0.39 15.52 10.04
C ASN A 68 -0.35 17.04 9.79
N GLY A 69 0.80 17.58 9.40
CA GLY A 69 0.91 18.97 8.97
C GLY A 69 0.13 19.24 7.67
N VAL A 70 0.21 18.30 6.72
CA VAL A 70 -0.56 18.38 5.46
C VAL A 70 -2.06 18.26 5.73
N ILE A 71 -2.48 17.28 6.55
CA ILE A 71 -3.88 17.09 6.94
C ILE A 71 -4.43 18.33 7.65
N SER A 72 -3.69 18.87 8.62
CA SER A 72 -4.12 20.07 9.36
C SER A 72 -4.29 21.28 8.45
N ARG A 73 -3.39 21.48 7.52
CA ARG A 73 -3.49 22.56 6.53
C ARG A 73 -4.72 22.39 5.62
N PHE A 74 -4.96 21.16 5.15
CA PHE A 74 -6.17 20.86 4.39
C PHE A 74 -7.43 21.16 5.19
N ASN A 75 -7.51 20.68 6.42
CA ASN A 75 -8.67 20.88 7.29
C ASN A 75 -8.93 22.36 7.57
N SER A 76 -7.89 23.16 7.75
CA SER A 76 -8.04 24.58 8.03
C SER A 76 -8.44 25.43 6.82
N ASN A 77 -8.04 25.01 5.62
CA ASN A 77 -8.18 25.86 4.43
C ASN A 77 -9.24 25.38 3.43
N VAL A 78 -9.58 24.09 3.45
CA VAL A 78 -10.38 23.46 2.40
C VAL A 78 -11.62 22.73 2.96
N ALA A 79 -11.48 22.01 4.07
CA ALA A 79 -12.60 21.28 4.66
C ALA A 79 -13.77 22.23 4.99
N GLY A 80 -14.99 21.75 4.78
CA GLY A 80 -16.22 22.54 4.96
C GLY A 80 -16.54 23.51 3.82
N SER A 81 -15.66 23.69 2.84
CA SER A 81 -15.94 24.49 1.65
C SER A 81 -16.78 23.72 0.62
N LEU A 82 -17.39 24.45 -0.30
CA LEU A 82 -18.06 23.86 -1.46
C LEU A 82 -17.05 23.47 -2.53
N THR A 83 -17.27 22.32 -3.17
CA THR A 83 -16.56 21.94 -4.40
C THR A 83 -16.98 22.83 -5.58
N PRO A 84 -16.29 22.81 -6.73
CA PRO A 84 -16.72 23.50 -7.94
C PRO A 84 -18.17 23.15 -8.32
N ALA A 85 -18.57 21.89 -8.21
CA ALA A 85 -19.95 21.44 -8.48
C ALA A 85 -20.95 22.08 -7.52
N GLY A 86 -20.63 22.13 -6.21
CA GLY A 86 -21.48 22.81 -5.21
C GLY A 86 -21.61 24.30 -5.48
N ARG A 87 -20.51 24.97 -5.81
CA ARG A 87 -20.54 26.40 -6.19
C ARG A 87 -21.40 26.67 -7.44
N ALA A 88 -21.36 25.76 -8.41
CA ALA A 88 -22.21 25.88 -9.61
C ALA A 88 -23.70 25.83 -9.28
N LEU A 89 -24.13 24.96 -8.33
CA LEU A 89 -25.52 24.91 -7.87
C LEU A 89 -25.95 26.21 -7.18
N VAL A 90 -25.09 26.80 -6.37
CA VAL A 90 -25.35 28.07 -5.71
C VAL A 90 -25.43 29.20 -6.74
N ALA A 91 -24.51 29.25 -7.69
CA ALA A 91 -24.51 30.26 -8.76
C ALA A 91 -25.74 30.17 -9.67
N ALA A 92 -26.27 28.96 -9.89
CA ALA A 92 -27.52 28.72 -10.62
C ALA A 92 -28.79 29.04 -9.81
N GLY A 93 -28.64 29.41 -8.54
CA GLY A 93 -29.81 29.71 -7.64
C GLY A 93 -30.63 28.47 -7.25
N LEU A 94 -30.08 27.27 -7.47
CA LEU A 94 -30.78 26.01 -7.14
C LEU A 94 -30.72 25.68 -5.66
N PHE A 95 -29.62 26.03 -4.99
CA PHE A 95 -29.38 25.83 -3.55
C PHE A 95 -28.67 27.05 -2.96
N SER A 96 -28.91 27.31 -1.68
CA SER A 96 -28.01 28.18 -0.94
C SER A 96 -26.79 27.41 -0.40
N GLU A 97 -25.75 28.13 -0.05
CA GLU A 97 -24.55 27.51 0.56
C GLU A 97 -24.91 26.79 1.88
N ASP A 98 -25.78 27.40 2.71
CA ASP A 98 -26.22 26.80 3.97
C ASP A 98 -27.02 25.52 3.76
N GLN A 99 -27.85 25.48 2.71
CA GLN A 99 -28.56 24.25 2.37
C GLN A 99 -27.58 23.12 1.97
N LEU A 100 -26.58 23.40 1.15
CA LEU A 100 -25.58 22.41 0.77
C LEU A 100 -24.75 21.95 1.98
N LYS A 101 -24.39 22.86 2.87
CA LYS A 101 -23.72 22.52 4.14
C LYS A 101 -24.59 21.63 5.02
N ALA A 102 -25.86 21.94 5.17
CA ALA A 102 -26.80 21.13 5.93
C ALA A 102 -26.99 19.72 5.36
N LEU A 103 -26.89 19.57 4.04
CA LEU A 103 -26.94 18.29 3.34
C LEU A 103 -25.61 17.52 3.39
N GLY A 104 -24.55 18.12 3.95
CA GLY A 104 -23.21 17.52 3.96
C GLY A 104 -22.52 17.51 2.59
N ALA A 105 -23.01 18.34 1.64
CA ALA A 105 -22.44 18.51 0.31
C ALA A 105 -21.26 19.51 0.34
N VAL A 106 -20.30 19.22 1.18
CA VAL A 106 -19.07 20.00 1.40
C VAL A 106 -17.87 19.09 1.51
N VAL A 107 -16.71 19.66 1.29
CA VAL A 107 -15.43 18.94 1.43
C VAL A 107 -15.30 18.40 2.87
N PRO A 108 -15.06 17.09 3.06
CA PRO A 108 -14.97 16.49 4.39
C PRO A 108 -13.67 16.90 5.08
N SER A 109 -13.69 16.97 6.40
CA SER A 109 -12.47 17.02 7.19
C SER A 109 -11.81 15.63 7.22
N ILE A 110 -10.50 15.62 7.34
CA ILE A 110 -9.68 14.41 7.42
C ILE A 110 -9.16 14.29 8.85
N PRO A 111 -9.39 13.17 9.53
CA PRO A 111 -8.81 12.95 10.84
C PRO A 111 -7.29 12.92 10.77
N LEU A 112 -6.63 13.36 11.84
CA LEU A 112 -5.18 13.25 11.93
C LEU A 112 -4.76 11.79 11.96
N ALA A 113 -3.63 11.50 11.32
CA ALA A 113 -3.01 10.20 11.42
C ALA A 113 -2.57 9.95 12.87
N PRO A 114 -2.82 8.76 13.41
CA PRO A 114 -2.43 8.43 14.78
C PRO A 114 -0.90 8.35 14.93
N ALA A 115 -0.43 8.43 16.17
CA ALA A 115 1.02 8.43 16.47
C ALA A 115 1.74 7.15 16.02
N ASP A 116 1.02 6.04 15.92
CA ASP A 116 1.53 4.74 15.49
C ASP A 116 1.22 4.42 14.02
N GLN A 117 0.89 5.43 13.23
CA GLN A 117 0.64 5.29 11.81
C GLN A 117 1.76 4.53 11.11
N ALA A 118 1.41 3.48 10.38
CA ALA A 118 2.38 2.75 9.56
C ALA A 118 2.87 3.63 8.40
N GLY A 119 4.18 3.66 8.22
CA GLY A 119 4.82 4.29 7.06
C GLY A 119 4.88 3.34 5.86
N LEU A 120 5.37 3.87 4.76
CA LEU A 120 5.66 3.06 3.58
C LEU A 120 6.88 2.19 3.84
N ALA A 121 6.78 0.90 3.54
CA ALA A 121 7.86 -0.06 3.71
C ALA A 121 8.40 -0.52 2.35
N GLY A 122 9.72 -0.63 2.25
CA GLY A 122 10.38 -1.30 1.15
C GLY A 122 10.38 -2.81 1.34
N LEU A 123 10.62 -3.55 0.26
CA LEU A 123 10.74 -5.00 0.29
C LEU A 123 12.21 -5.41 0.34
N ARG A 124 12.52 -6.36 1.22
CA ARG A 124 13.85 -6.96 1.36
C ARG A 124 13.69 -8.47 1.45
N ALA A 125 14.35 -9.19 0.56
CA ALA A 125 14.44 -10.64 0.66
C ALA A 125 15.81 -11.09 0.16
N LEU A 126 16.35 -12.12 0.77
CA LEU A 126 17.51 -12.84 0.30
C LEU A 126 17.15 -14.32 0.28
N ASP A 127 17.21 -14.89 -0.90
CA ASP A 127 16.95 -16.30 -1.11
C ASP A 127 18.28 -17.04 -1.30
N PHE A 128 18.34 -18.23 -0.77
CA PHE A 128 19.48 -19.10 -0.85
C PHE A 128 19.08 -20.46 -1.39
N LYS A 129 19.88 -21.01 -2.30
CA LYS A 129 19.72 -22.38 -2.79
C LYS A 129 21.04 -23.09 -2.80
N LEU A 130 21.02 -24.32 -2.30
CA LEU A 130 22.10 -25.27 -2.36
C LEU A 130 21.62 -26.53 -3.10
N SER A 131 22.33 -26.99 -4.09
CA SER A 131 22.08 -28.29 -4.69
C SER A 131 23.39 -29.05 -4.93
N TRP A 132 23.27 -30.36 -4.95
CA TRP A 132 24.38 -31.27 -5.15
C TRP A 132 24.05 -32.23 -6.30
N ILE A 133 24.78 -32.12 -7.41
CA ILE A 133 24.56 -32.95 -8.59
C ILE A 133 25.42 -34.18 -8.48
N ARG A 134 24.84 -35.36 -8.40
CA ARG A 134 25.53 -36.65 -8.41
C ARG A 134 25.14 -37.48 -9.62
N LYS A 135 26.10 -37.82 -10.42
CA LYS A 135 25.90 -38.75 -11.54
C LYS A 135 26.19 -40.19 -11.09
N PHE A 136 25.25 -41.06 -11.39
CA PHE A 136 25.39 -42.51 -11.25
C PHE A 136 25.27 -43.13 -12.62
N HIS A 137 26.36 -43.68 -13.12
CA HIS A 137 26.49 -44.11 -14.51
C HIS A 137 26.32 -42.95 -15.52
N GLU A 138 26.33 -43.22 -16.77
CA GLU A 138 26.30 -42.19 -17.82
C GLU A 138 24.91 -41.51 -17.95
N THR A 139 23.84 -42.20 -17.54
CA THR A 139 22.44 -41.78 -17.78
C THR A 139 21.71 -41.29 -16.55
N ILE A 140 22.11 -41.69 -15.33
CA ILE A 140 21.37 -41.39 -14.11
C ILE A 140 22.01 -40.22 -13.37
N THR A 141 21.20 -39.20 -13.13
CA THR A 141 21.59 -38.04 -12.32
C THR A 141 20.63 -37.83 -11.18
N LEU A 142 21.17 -37.66 -9.97
CA LEU A 142 20.43 -37.30 -8.76
C LEU A 142 20.89 -35.91 -8.33
N GLU A 143 19.91 -35.03 -8.08
CA GLU A 143 20.17 -33.67 -7.62
C GLU A 143 19.28 -33.35 -6.39
N PRO A 144 19.74 -33.72 -5.18
CA PRO A 144 19.12 -33.19 -3.96
C PRO A 144 19.37 -31.68 -3.87
N GLY A 145 18.36 -30.95 -3.45
CA GLY A 145 18.40 -29.49 -3.29
C GLY A 145 17.74 -29.03 -2.02
N PHE A 146 18.25 -27.94 -1.50
CA PHE A 146 17.71 -27.24 -0.35
C PHE A 146 17.61 -25.75 -0.68
N SER A 147 16.43 -25.18 -0.50
CA SER A 147 16.18 -23.75 -0.73
C SER A 147 15.67 -23.10 0.54
N VAL A 148 16.12 -21.88 0.79
CA VAL A 148 15.63 -21.03 1.87
C VAL A 148 15.19 -19.72 1.23
N PHE A 149 13.90 -19.45 1.25
CA PHE A 149 13.34 -18.18 0.81
C PHE A 149 13.31 -17.24 2.00
N ASN A 150 13.66 -15.97 1.77
CA ASN A 150 13.81 -14.95 2.79
C ASN A 150 14.69 -15.43 3.96
N LEU A 151 15.94 -15.77 3.66
CA LEU A 151 16.91 -16.40 4.58
C LEU A 151 16.98 -15.71 5.94
N PHE A 152 16.97 -14.38 5.97
CA PHE A 152 17.03 -13.59 7.21
C PHE A 152 15.67 -13.34 7.85
N ASN A 153 14.60 -13.88 7.25
CA ASN A 153 13.22 -13.66 7.73
C ASN A 153 12.87 -12.17 7.90
N PHE A 154 13.29 -11.35 6.94
CA PHE A 154 12.91 -9.93 6.96
C PHE A 154 11.39 -9.79 7.02
N ALA A 155 10.92 -8.90 7.87
CA ALA A 155 9.52 -8.53 7.93
C ALA A 155 9.23 -7.54 6.81
N ASN A 156 8.57 -8.01 5.76
CA ASN A 156 8.07 -7.20 4.67
C ASN A 156 6.57 -7.01 4.86
N TYR A 157 6.09 -5.81 4.59
CA TYR A 157 4.71 -5.43 4.81
C TYR A 157 4.08 -4.91 3.53
N ASP A 158 2.80 -5.21 3.34
CA ASP A 158 2.00 -4.63 2.27
C ASP A 158 1.87 -3.12 2.47
N LEU A 159 1.68 -2.40 1.37
CA LEU A 159 1.44 -0.97 1.43
C LEU A 159 0.12 -0.69 2.16
N PRO A 160 0.06 0.34 3.01
CA PRO A 160 -1.21 0.83 3.52
C PRO A 160 -2.09 1.25 2.33
N GLN A 161 -3.32 0.77 2.27
CA GLN A 161 -4.15 0.91 1.06
C GLN A 161 -4.57 2.34 0.76
N SER A 162 -4.74 3.18 1.77
CA SER A 162 -5.01 4.60 1.58
C SER A 162 -4.63 5.36 2.83
N VAL A 163 -3.77 6.33 2.68
CA VAL A 163 -3.20 7.06 3.81
C VAL A 163 -4.20 8.02 4.45
N LEU A 164 -5.25 8.41 3.73
CA LEU A 164 -6.20 9.43 4.19
C LEU A 164 -7.67 8.99 4.22
N SER A 165 -7.97 7.77 3.87
CA SER A 165 -9.37 7.31 3.76
C SER A 165 -10.10 7.15 5.09
N GLY A 166 -9.49 7.48 6.20
CA GLY A 166 -9.99 7.09 7.52
C GLY A 166 -9.89 5.60 7.79
N VAL A 167 -9.47 4.87 6.79
CA VAL A 167 -9.21 3.44 6.80
C VAL A 167 -7.74 3.28 6.45
N LEU A 168 -6.89 3.72 7.34
CA LEU A 168 -5.45 3.45 7.26
C LEU A 168 -5.14 1.98 7.51
N THR A 169 -6.14 1.18 7.43
CA THR A 169 -6.10 -0.23 7.75
C THR A 169 -6.26 -1.01 6.47
N GLY A 170 -5.32 -1.83 6.17
CA GLY A 170 -5.26 -2.67 5.00
C GLY A 170 -6.41 -3.68 4.83
N THR A 171 -7.58 -3.40 5.39
CA THR A 171 -8.74 -4.25 5.20
C THR A 171 -9.74 -3.52 4.33
N VAL A 172 -9.73 -3.86 3.06
CA VAL A 172 -10.76 -3.46 2.10
C VAL A 172 -12.13 -3.79 2.71
N GLY A 173 -12.98 -2.77 2.88
CA GLY A 173 -14.37 -2.95 3.25
C GLY A 173 -14.75 -2.69 4.70
N THR A 174 -13.84 -2.41 5.59
CA THR A 174 -14.19 -1.97 6.95
C THR A 174 -14.06 -0.46 7.09
N LEU A 175 -15.08 0.25 6.71
CA LEU A 175 -15.26 1.68 6.99
C LEU A 175 -15.55 1.96 8.48
N ASN A 176 -15.40 0.98 9.35
CA ASN A 176 -15.57 1.17 10.78
C ASN A 176 -14.31 1.80 11.33
N GLY A 177 -14.41 2.98 11.85
CA GLY A 177 -13.36 3.71 12.54
C GLY A 177 -12.64 2.97 13.69
N THR A 178 -12.95 1.71 13.94
CA THR A 178 -12.30 0.85 14.93
C THR A 178 -10.88 0.43 14.52
N ASN A 179 -10.52 0.60 13.26
CA ASN A 179 -9.19 0.22 12.77
C ASN A 179 -8.28 1.43 12.49
N TYR A 180 -8.69 2.59 12.90
CA TYR A 180 -7.87 3.79 12.87
C TYR A 180 -6.59 3.56 13.67
N GLY A 181 -5.46 3.85 13.05
CA GLY A 181 -4.18 3.75 13.72
C GLY A 181 -3.66 2.34 13.94
N GLN A 182 -4.37 1.34 13.49
CA GLN A 182 -3.74 0.04 13.45
C GLN A 182 -2.59 0.07 12.46
N LYS A 183 -1.45 -0.41 12.89
CA LYS A 183 -0.33 -0.80 12.04
C LYS A 183 -0.81 -1.93 11.15
N SER A 184 -1.63 -1.61 10.21
CA SER A 184 -2.30 -2.57 9.37
C SER A 184 -1.45 -3.04 8.22
N ALA A 185 -0.18 -2.78 8.30
CA ALA A 185 0.75 -3.41 7.43
C ALA A 185 0.70 -4.91 7.68
N GLN A 186 -0.17 -5.59 6.97
CA GLN A 186 -0.17 -7.03 6.96
C GLN A 186 1.18 -7.49 6.40
N ARG A 187 1.80 -8.45 7.04
CA ARG A 187 3.04 -9.02 6.54
C ARG A 187 2.75 -9.73 5.21
N VAL A 188 3.54 -9.42 4.19
CA VAL A 188 3.42 -10.02 2.85
C VAL A 188 3.40 -11.55 2.96
N GLY A 189 2.46 -12.18 2.29
CA GLY A 189 2.35 -13.64 2.20
C GLY A 189 1.77 -14.34 3.43
N VAL A 190 1.37 -13.61 4.46
CA VAL A 190 0.65 -14.22 5.59
C VAL A 190 -0.80 -14.52 5.14
N GLY A 191 -1.17 -15.77 5.19
CA GLY A 191 -2.51 -16.24 4.81
C GLY A 191 -2.74 -16.43 3.30
N SER A 192 -1.80 -16.06 2.43
CA SER A 192 -1.90 -16.28 0.99
C SER A 192 -1.40 -17.67 0.54
N GLY A 193 -0.96 -18.46 1.46
CA GLY A 193 -0.45 -19.83 1.20
C GLY A 193 0.75 -19.85 0.35
N VAL A 194 1.78 -19.73 0.18
CA VAL A 194 2.93 -20.12 -0.65
C VAL A 194 3.61 -18.99 -1.44
N PHE A 195 4.88 -18.83 -1.29
CA PHE A 195 5.86 -18.24 -2.22
C PHE A 195 5.63 -16.80 -2.72
N ALA A 196 4.89 -15.96 -1.99
CA ALA A 196 4.92 -14.54 -2.29
C ALA A 196 6.32 -13.97 -1.97
N LEU A 197 6.87 -13.19 -2.90
CA LEU A 197 8.13 -12.50 -2.69
C LEU A 197 8.06 -11.65 -1.40
N GLY A 198 9.00 -11.85 -0.51
CA GLY A 198 9.01 -11.16 0.79
C GLY A 198 8.18 -11.80 1.90
N ALA A 199 7.53 -12.94 1.63
CA ALA A 199 6.85 -13.75 2.64
C ALA A 199 7.78 -14.14 3.81
N PRO A 200 7.23 -14.63 4.93
CA PRO A 200 8.03 -15.25 5.99
C PRO A 200 8.95 -16.34 5.43
N ARG A 201 10.04 -16.58 6.12
CA ARG A 201 11.02 -17.59 5.71
C ARG A 201 10.36 -18.95 5.47
N VAL A 202 10.65 -19.52 4.30
CA VAL A 202 10.20 -20.84 3.89
C VAL A 202 11.42 -21.70 3.59
N LEU A 203 11.38 -22.95 4.00
CA LEU A 203 12.37 -23.98 3.69
C LEU A 203 11.75 -24.97 2.70
N GLU A 204 12.48 -25.26 1.65
CA GLU A 204 12.07 -26.23 0.64
C GLU A 204 13.18 -27.27 0.44
N PHE A 205 12.81 -28.53 0.42
CA PHE A 205 13.68 -29.64 0.06
C PHE A 205 13.18 -30.22 -1.25
N GLY A 206 14.06 -30.30 -2.21
CA GLY A 206 13.78 -30.86 -3.52
C GLY A 206 14.70 -32.02 -3.85
N LEU A 207 14.20 -32.97 -4.60
CA LEU A 207 14.98 -34.05 -5.19
C LEU A 207 14.62 -34.18 -6.66
N LYS A 208 15.60 -33.89 -7.52
CA LYS A 208 15.46 -34.10 -8.95
C LYS A 208 16.16 -35.39 -9.37
N PHE A 209 15.47 -36.21 -10.08
CA PHE A 209 15.96 -37.45 -10.66
C PHE A 209 15.84 -37.38 -12.19
N SER A 210 16.89 -37.69 -12.89
CA SER A 210 16.93 -37.71 -14.37
C SER A 210 17.57 -39.02 -14.82
N PHE A 211 17.01 -39.63 -15.85
CA PHE A 211 17.46 -40.87 -16.43
C PHE A 211 17.37 -40.82 -17.95
#